data_303fe73f3c583ae5c9a4489373afac8d
#
_entry.id   303fe73f3c583ae5c9a4489373afac8d
#
_cell.length_a   1.000
_cell.length_b   1.000
_cell.length_c   1.000
_cell.angle_alpha   90.00
_cell.angle_beta   90.00
_cell.angle_gamma   90.00
#
_symmetry.space_group_name_H-M   'P 1'
#
loop_
_entity.id
_entity.type
_entity.pdbx_description
1 polymer ?
#
loop_
_entity_poly.entity_id
_entity_poly.type
_entity_poly.pdbx_seq_one_letter_code
_entity_poly.pdbx_strand_id
1 'polypeptide(L)'
;MKLKATLRLENGMEFHGYSFGCDRAVGGEVVFNTSMVGYPEQLTDATYSGQILCLTYPLIGNYGVPSEELLAESLSKNFESDRIHPNGLIIFDYSEDYSNWEAEKSLEQWMKEQNLTGIYGIDTRELTKILRDKGSMRGYILPEGAAKPEETVTPSPADVCCKETIIYPAQPAQEVENINGSKAALAEGKKVVVVDLGVKHSIIRGLIARGAEVIRVPYDYDYTEMEYDGVYVSNGPGCTCNCEKTVEVLKKVLTGNKPVFGLGMGYHLIAKAAGCELVRLAHPHRSSNQPVRKEGTNRTYISSQNVYRAVKASSVPSDWEVYFTNLNDGAADGLRHKTKPFIGLNFAPEVCVGLTENVTPLDEFISKL
;
A
#
# COMPACT_ATOMS: atom_id res chain seq x y z
N MET A 1 27.21 12.51 -20.79
CA MET A 1 26.35 11.84 -21.84
C MET A 1 25.37 10.99 -21.04
N LYS A 2 24.07 11.10 -21.30
CA LYS A 2 23.06 10.32 -20.57
C LYS A 2 23.19 8.83 -20.94
N LEU A 3 23.24 7.93 -19.96
CA LEU A 3 23.36 6.48 -20.18
C LEU A 3 22.04 5.95 -20.76
N LYS A 4 22.09 5.23 -21.87
CA LYS A 4 20.89 4.61 -22.44
C LYS A 4 20.43 3.43 -21.60
N ALA A 5 19.13 3.19 -21.60
CA ALA A 5 18.54 2.02 -20.94
C ALA A 5 17.37 1.48 -21.78
N THR A 6 17.07 0.21 -21.62
CA THR A 6 15.95 -0.47 -22.26
C THR A 6 15.07 -1.13 -21.20
N LEU A 7 13.78 -0.83 -21.23
CA LEU A 7 12.78 -1.65 -20.56
C LEU A 7 12.39 -2.78 -21.50
N ARG A 8 12.62 -4.03 -21.10
CA ARG A 8 12.20 -5.23 -21.86
C ARG A 8 11.14 -5.97 -21.07
N LEU A 9 9.98 -6.17 -21.68
CA LEU A 9 8.87 -6.95 -21.13
C LEU A 9 9.00 -8.44 -21.50
N GLU A 10 8.39 -9.32 -20.71
CA GLU A 10 8.41 -10.77 -20.95
C GLU A 10 7.79 -11.19 -22.30
N ASN A 11 6.89 -10.40 -22.84
CA ASN A 11 6.30 -10.62 -24.17
C ASN A 11 7.21 -10.19 -25.34
N GLY A 12 8.45 -9.75 -25.03
CA GLY A 12 9.45 -9.33 -26.03
C GLY A 12 9.34 -7.85 -26.46
N MET A 13 8.36 -7.09 -25.96
CA MET A 13 8.29 -5.65 -26.26
C MET A 13 9.40 -4.89 -25.54
N GLU A 14 9.95 -3.88 -26.22
CA GLU A 14 11.00 -3.02 -25.70
C GLU A 14 10.64 -1.54 -25.79
N PHE A 15 11.04 -0.80 -24.75
CA PHE A 15 10.96 0.65 -24.69
C PHE A 15 12.37 1.19 -24.43
N HIS A 16 12.80 2.16 -25.23
CA HIS A 16 14.14 2.73 -25.14
C HIS A 16 14.09 4.12 -24.50
N GLY A 17 14.96 4.36 -23.54
CA GLY A 17 15.07 5.61 -22.81
C GLY A 17 16.46 5.80 -22.22
N TYR A 18 16.52 6.47 -21.07
CA TYR A 18 17.75 6.80 -20.39
C TYR A 18 17.71 6.32 -18.95
N SER A 19 18.86 5.83 -18.46
CA SER A 19 19.05 5.44 -17.04
C SER A 19 19.13 6.68 -16.15
N PHE A 20 18.61 6.56 -14.93
CA PHE A 20 18.82 7.50 -13.81
C PHE A 20 18.74 6.76 -12.49
N GLY A 21 19.28 7.35 -11.43
CA GLY A 21 19.47 6.64 -10.17
C GLY A 21 20.67 5.70 -10.23
N CYS A 22 20.47 4.43 -9.91
CA CYS A 22 21.52 3.41 -9.91
C CYS A 22 21.61 2.71 -11.29
N ASP A 23 22.83 2.53 -11.81
CA ASP A 23 23.09 1.95 -13.15
C ASP A 23 23.27 0.43 -13.11
N ARG A 24 22.32 -0.29 -12.46
CA ARG A 24 22.33 -1.75 -12.45
C ARG A 24 21.06 -2.30 -13.13
N ALA A 25 21.19 -3.47 -13.77
CA ALA A 25 20.01 -4.14 -14.29
C ALA A 25 19.12 -4.66 -13.15
N VAL A 26 17.82 -4.49 -13.29
CA VAL A 26 16.82 -4.95 -12.34
C VAL A 26 15.66 -5.63 -13.05
N GLY A 27 15.02 -6.58 -12.36
CA GLY A 27 13.81 -7.26 -12.85
C GLY A 27 12.70 -7.20 -11.82
N GLY A 28 11.47 -7.39 -12.27
CA GLY A 28 10.29 -7.42 -11.41
C GLY A 28 9.00 -7.49 -12.20
N GLU A 29 7.88 -7.60 -11.48
CA GLU A 29 6.56 -7.39 -12.05
C GLU A 29 6.38 -5.90 -12.38
N VAL A 30 6.13 -5.57 -13.63
CA VAL A 30 5.89 -4.18 -14.06
C VAL A 30 4.45 -3.82 -13.73
N VAL A 31 4.30 -2.79 -12.92
CA VAL A 31 3.01 -2.25 -12.47
C VAL A 31 2.96 -0.76 -12.68
N PHE A 32 1.77 -0.17 -12.72
CA PHE A 32 1.64 1.28 -12.86
C PHE A 32 0.83 1.89 -11.73
N ASN A 33 1.01 3.19 -11.52
CA ASN A 33 0.16 4.01 -10.66
C ASN A 33 -0.15 5.33 -11.38
N THR A 34 -1.41 5.77 -11.31
CA THR A 34 -1.91 6.98 -11.98
C THR A 34 -1.99 8.21 -11.07
N SER A 35 -1.47 8.14 -9.86
CA SER A 35 -1.42 9.28 -8.95
C SER A 35 -0.57 10.41 -9.53
N MET A 36 -1.02 11.66 -9.33
CA MET A 36 -0.34 12.84 -9.85
C MET A 36 0.80 13.32 -8.95
N VAL A 37 0.76 12.95 -7.67
CA VAL A 37 1.70 13.39 -6.63
C VAL A 37 2.04 12.22 -5.70
N GLY A 38 3.04 12.39 -4.83
CA GLY A 38 3.39 11.43 -3.77
C GLY A 38 4.30 10.29 -4.23
N TYR A 39 5.25 10.59 -5.11
CA TYR A 39 6.22 9.57 -5.49
C TYR A 39 7.13 9.12 -4.33
N PRO A 40 7.50 9.97 -3.33
CA PRO A 40 8.27 9.47 -2.18
C PRO A 40 7.49 8.45 -1.35
N GLU A 41 6.21 8.72 -1.10
CA GLU A 41 5.31 7.82 -0.37
C GLU A 41 5.06 6.53 -1.15
N GLN A 42 4.89 6.60 -2.47
CA GLN A 42 4.73 5.42 -3.31
C GLN A 42 6.00 4.57 -3.37
N LEU A 43 7.18 5.19 -3.44
CA LEU A 43 8.45 4.49 -3.44
C LEU A 43 8.77 3.83 -2.09
N THR A 44 8.24 4.35 -0.99
CA THR A 44 8.40 3.77 0.34
C THR A 44 7.21 2.90 0.77
N ASP A 45 6.20 2.71 -0.08
CA ASP A 45 5.09 1.78 0.17
C ASP A 45 5.56 0.34 -0.07
N ALA A 46 5.59 -0.46 1.00
CA ALA A 46 6.03 -1.87 0.97
C ALA A 46 5.21 -2.75 0.01
N THR A 47 4.01 -2.34 -0.38
CA THR A 47 3.18 -3.09 -1.35
C THR A 47 3.80 -3.17 -2.73
N TYR A 48 4.73 -2.26 -3.07
CA TYR A 48 5.50 -2.29 -4.33
C TYR A 48 6.80 -3.09 -4.24
N SER A 49 7.06 -3.76 -3.13
CA SER A 49 8.28 -4.55 -2.95
C SER A 49 8.44 -5.60 -4.08
N GLY A 50 9.63 -5.63 -4.68
CA GLY A 50 9.95 -6.55 -5.79
C GLY A 50 9.34 -6.19 -7.15
N GLN A 51 8.60 -5.10 -7.26
CA GLN A 51 7.96 -4.63 -8.50
C GLN A 51 8.79 -3.55 -9.19
N ILE A 52 8.55 -3.34 -10.48
CA ILE A 52 9.01 -2.18 -11.23
C ILE A 52 7.81 -1.24 -11.37
N LEU A 53 7.89 -0.09 -10.70
CA LEU A 53 6.78 0.87 -10.64
C LEU A 53 6.85 1.87 -11.79
N CYS A 54 5.79 1.93 -12.60
CA CYS A 54 5.59 2.96 -13.60
C CYS A 54 4.69 4.07 -13.06
N LEU A 55 5.21 5.28 -12.93
CA LEU A 55 4.43 6.46 -12.60
C LEU A 55 3.96 7.12 -13.90
N THR A 56 2.65 7.26 -14.07
CA THR A 56 2.06 7.74 -15.33
C THR A 56 1.98 9.25 -15.42
N TYR A 57 2.16 9.97 -14.30
CA TYR A 57 2.25 11.42 -14.33
C TYR A 57 3.46 11.86 -15.14
N PRO A 58 3.32 12.85 -16.05
CA PRO A 58 4.36 13.13 -17.05
C PRO A 58 5.66 13.63 -16.46
N LEU A 59 5.64 14.38 -15.37
CA LEU A 59 6.84 15.00 -14.79
C LEU A 59 7.05 14.51 -13.35
N ILE A 60 8.17 13.84 -13.10
CA ILE A 60 8.54 13.31 -11.78
C ILE A 60 9.89 13.89 -11.34
N GLY A 61 10.06 14.12 -10.04
CA GLY A 61 11.26 14.72 -9.44
C GLY A 61 11.13 16.21 -9.12
N ASN A 62 10.11 16.88 -9.66
CA ASN A 62 9.92 18.33 -9.64
C ASN A 62 9.78 18.97 -8.23
N TYR A 63 9.44 18.20 -7.21
CA TYR A 63 9.37 18.70 -5.83
C TYR A 63 10.39 18.06 -4.87
N GLY A 64 11.34 17.26 -5.41
CA GLY A 64 12.42 16.67 -4.62
C GLY A 64 11.94 15.61 -3.63
N VAL A 65 12.75 15.35 -2.63
CA VAL A 65 12.53 14.34 -1.59
C VAL A 65 12.68 15.00 -0.22
N PRO A 66 11.70 14.84 0.70
CA PRO A 66 11.77 15.41 2.04
C PRO A 66 12.81 14.72 2.93
N SER A 67 12.97 15.22 4.15
CA SER A 67 13.93 14.69 5.13
C SER A 67 13.62 13.25 5.53
N GLU A 68 14.68 12.50 5.87
CA GLU A 68 14.59 11.14 6.45
C GLU A 68 14.42 11.18 7.99
N GLU A 69 13.83 12.27 8.52
CA GLU A 69 13.57 12.46 9.95
C GLU A 69 12.68 11.34 10.52
N LEU A 70 13.06 10.82 11.69
CA LEU A 70 12.27 9.85 12.43
C LEU A 70 11.52 10.54 13.59
N LEU A 71 10.25 10.19 13.76
CA LEU A 71 9.44 10.63 14.91
C LEU A 71 9.63 9.75 16.13
N ALA A 72 9.93 8.46 15.90
CA ALA A 72 10.19 7.45 16.91
C ALA A 72 11.00 6.32 16.30
N GLU A 73 11.33 5.30 17.09
CA GLU A 73 12.01 4.10 16.62
C GLU A 73 11.29 3.51 15.38
N SER A 74 12.02 3.38 14.28
CA SER A 74 11.49 2.85 13.01
C SER A 74 10.17 3.50 12.54
N LEU A 75 9.96 4.78 12.84
CA LEU A 75 8.78 5.53 12.40
C LEU A 75 9.19 6.82 11.68
N SER A 76 9.17 6.81 10.37
CA SER A 76 9.45 7.98 9.53
C SER A 76 8.36 9.04 9.67
N LYS A 77 8.77 10.30 9.67
CA LYS A 77 7.89 11.47 9.62
C LYS A 77 7.23 11.63 8.24
N ASN A 78 8.00 11.46 7.18
CA ASN A 78 7.61 11.84 5.82
C ASN A 78 7.37 10.65 4.89
N PHE A 79 7.89 9.45 5.20
CA PHE A 79 7.80 8.27 4.35
C PHE A 79 6.84 7.23 4.92
N GLU A 80 6.50 6.25 4.08
CA GLU A 80 5.61 5.14 4.45
C GLU A 80 6.36 3.93 5.02
N SER A 81 7.69 3.93 4.94
CA SER A 81 8.59 2.96 5.57
C SER A 81 10.00 3.53 5.68
N ASP A 82 10.97 2.70 6.09
CA ASP A 82 12.37 3.04 6.29
C ASP A 82 13.23 3.02 5.01
N ARG A 83 12.68 2.57 3.87
CA ARG A 83 13.43 2.41 2.62
C ARG A 83 12.55 2.44 1.38
N ILE A 84 13.20 2.51 0.22
CA ILE A 84 12.55 2.28 -1.08
C ILE A 84 12.32 0.78 -1.28
N HIS A 85 11.12 0.41 -1.73
CA HIS A 85 10.70 -0.99 -1.92
C HIS A 85 10.66 -1.48 -3.37
N PRO A 86 10.25 -0.68 -4.37
CA PRO A 86 10.31 -1.10 -5.76
C PRO A 86 11.73 -1.47 -6.19
N ASN A 87 11.85 -2.45 -7.08
CA ASN A 87 13.13 -2.81 -7.69
C ASN A 87 13.55 -1.80 -8.77
N GLY A 88 12.59 -1.10 -9.37
CA GLY A 88 12.85 -0.13 -10.41
C GLY A 88 11.74 0.90 -10.56
N LEU A 89 12.07 2.04 -11.16
CA LEU A 89 11.18 3.15 -11.44
C LEU A 89 11.14 3.47 -12.93
N ILE A 90 9.94 3.58 -13.48
CA ILE A 90 9.68 3.96 -14.87
C ILE A 90 8.90 5.26 -14.87
N ILE A 91 9.42 6.27 -15.60
CA ILE A 91 8.77 7.57 -15.73
C ILE A 91 8.87 8.10 -17.16
N PHE A 92 8.01 9.06 -17.52
CA PHE A 92 8.06 9.71 -18.83
C PHE A 92 9.16 10.77 -18.85
N ASP A 93 9.11 11.75 -17.97
CA ASP A 93 10.08 12.83 -17.90
C ASP A 93 10.61 13.02 -16.48
N TYR A 94 11.91 13.29 -16.36
CA TYR A 94 12.60 13.49 -15.10
C TYR A 94 13.01 14.97 -14.94
N SER A 95 12.56 15.60 -13.85
CA SER A 95 13.03 16.93 -13.46
C SER A 95 14.30 16.78 -12.62
N GLU A 96 15.42 17.25 -13.16
CA GLU A 96 16.70 17.30 -12.44
C GLU A 96 16.67 18.37 -11.33
N ASP A 97 15.99 19.50 -11.62
CA ASP A 97 15.75 20.57 -10.67
C ASP A 97 14.45 20.36 -9.90
N TYR A 98 14.48 20.65 -8.61
CA TYR A 98 13.30 20.56 -7.74
C TYR A 98 13.06 21.85 -6.99
N SER A 99 11.79 22.10 -6.64
CA SER A 99 11.35 23.29 -5.92
C SER A 99 10.23 22.94 -4.95
N ASN A 100 10.60 22.70 -3.69
CA ASN A 100 9.66 22.54 -2.58
C ASN A 100 10.41 22.90 -1.28
N TRP A 101 9.75 23.58 -0.35
CA TRP A 101 10.37 24.01 0.92
C TRP A 101 10.72 22.84 1.85
N GLU A 102 10.13 21.67 1.68
CA GLU A 102 10.41 20.46 2.47
C GLU A 102 11.49 19.57 1.84
N ALA A 103 11.91 19.86 0.61
CA ALA A 103 12.88 19.03 -0.09
C ALA A 103 14.31 19.25 0.39
N GLU A 104 15.00 18.16 0.70
CA GLU A 104 16.41 18.15 1.09
C GLU A 104 17.33 17.65 -0.01
N LYS A 105 16.82 16.80 -0.91
CA LYS A 105 17.62 16.20 -1.99
C LYS A 105 16.79 15.97 -3.26
N SER A 106 17.47 15.75 -4.39
CA SER A 106 16.81 15.35 -5.63
C SER A 106 16.38 13.90 -5.58
N LEU A 107 15.39 13.53 -6.42
CA LEU A 107 14.96 12.16 -6.56
C LEU A 107 16.10 11.24 -7.00
N GLU A 108 16.93 11.67 -7.96
CA GLU A 108 18.05 10.85 -8.46
C GLU A 108 19.10 10.59 -7.38
N GLN A 109 19.41 11.60 -6.55
CA GLN A 109 20.33 11.45 -5.44
C GLN A 109 19.80 10.40 -4.44
N TRP A 110 18.55 10.51 -4.04
CA TRP A 110 17.91 9.56 -3.13
C TRP A 110 17.85 8.14 -3.70
N MET A 111 17.54 8.00 -5.00
CA MET A 111 17.56 6.73 -5.70
C MET A 111 18.94 6.08 -5.68
N LYS A 112 20.03 6.86 -5.86
CA LYS A 112 21.41 6.36 -5.77
C LYS A 112 21.75 5.89 -4.37
N GLU A 113 21.39 6.65 -3.34
CA GLU A 113 21.60 6.31 -1.94
C GLU A 113 20.88 5.01 -1.56
N GLN A 114 19.66 4.80 -2.08
CA GLN A 114 18.80 3.64 -1.83
C GLN A 114 18.97 2.51 -2.86
N ASN A 115 19.93 2.62 -3.81
CA ASN A 115 20.20 1.63 -4.87
C ASN A 115 19.01 1.32 -5.79
N LEU A 116 18.16 2.30 -6.06
CA LEU A 116 17.04 2.18 -7.00
C LEU A 116 17.48 2.51 -8.43
N THR A 117 17.19 1.62 -9.37
CA THR A 117 17.39 1.84 -10.80
C THR A 117 16.15 2.46 -11.43
N GLY A 118 16.33 3.46 -12.28
CA GLY A 118 15.23 4.08 -13.01
C GLY A 118 15.46 4.15 -14.51
N ILE A 119 14.38 4.27 -15.28
CA ILE A 119 14.38 4.59 -16.70
C ILE A 119 13.37 5.71 -16.97
N TYR A 120 13.79 6.72 -17.75
CA TYR A 120 12.93 7.79 -18.21
C TYR A 120 13.04 8.01 -19.72
N GLY A 121 12.12 8.82 -20.28
CA GLY A 121 12.06 9.09 -21.71
C GLY A 121 11.32 8.03 -22.52
N ILE A 122 10.50 7.20 -21.87
CA ILE A 122 9.69 6.19 -22.54
C ILE A 122 8.20 6.58 -22.55
N ASP A 123 7.42 6.02 -23.48
CA ASP A 123 5.97 6.20 -23.52
C ASP A 123 5.27 5.39 -22.40
N THR A 124 5.15 6.02 -21.22
CA THR A 124 4.45 5.43 -20.06
C THR A 124 2.97 5.23 -20.31
N ARG A 125 2.36 6.03 -21.21
CA ARG A 125 0.95 5.91 -21.56
C ARG A 125 0.70 4.64 -22.38
N GLU A 126 1.55 4.35 -23.36
CA GLU A 126 1.48 3.12 -24.13
C GLU A 126 1.74 1.89 -23.25
N LEU A 127 2.77 1.95 -22.40
CA LEU A 127 3.06 0.89 -21.41
C LEU A 127 1.84 0.63 -20.53
N THR A 128 1.19 1.68 -20.01
CA THR A 128 0.00 1.55 -19.15
C THR A 128 -1.17 0.87 -19.86
N LYS A 129 -1.42 1.19 -21.14
CA LYS A 129 -2.45 0.51 -21.93
C LYS A 129 -2.18 -0.98 -22.06
N ILE A 130 -0.91 -1.35 -22.36
CA ILE A 130 -0.50 -2.76 -22.45
C ILE A 130 -0.73 -3.49 -21.14
N LEU A 131 -0.29 -2.90 -20.00
CA LEU A 131 -0.46 -3.50 -18.68
C LEU A 131 -1.93 -3.58 -18.26
N ARG A 132 -2.76 -2.62 -18.63
CA ARG A 132 -4.21 -2.64 -18.39
C ARG A 132 -4.89 -3.76 -19.16
N ASP A 133 -4.57 -3.90 -20.44
CA ASP A 133 -5.26 -4.80 -21.35
C ASP A 133 -4.79 -6.27 -21.19
N LYS A 134 -3.52 -6.48 -20.85
CA LYS A 134 -2.90 -7.81 -20.71
C LYS A 134 -2.66 -8.25 -19.26
N GLY A 135 -2.88 -7.36 -18.29
CA GLY A 135 -2.47 -7.54 -16.90
C GLY A 135 -1.02 -7.14 -16.66
N SER A 136 -0.61 -7.10 -15.40
CA SER A 136 0.80 -6.91 -15.02
C SER A 136 1.64 -8.08 -15.53
N MET A 137 2.86 -7.79 -15.97
CA MET A 137 3.79 -8.76 -16.55
C MET A 137 5.21 -8.53 -16.06
N ARG A 138 6.06 -9.52 -16.17
CA ARG A 138 7.48 -9.38 -15.83
C ARG A 138 8.20 -8.49 -16.83
N GLY A 139 9.16 -7.71 -16.33
CA GLY A 139 10.03 -6.88 -17.14
C GLY A 139 11.38 -6.65 -16.49
N TYR A 140 12.28 -6.05 -17.27
CA TYR A 140 13.65 -5.76 -16.87
C TYR A 140 14.02 -4.35 -17.32
N ILE A 141 14.61 -3.56 -16.43
CA ILE A 141 15.31 -2.32 -16.79
C ILE A 141 16.77 -2.68 -16.99
N LEU A 142 17.28 -2.44 -18.19
CA LEU A 142 18.61 -2.82 -18.63
C LEU A 142 19.40 -1.57 -19.04
N PRO A 143 20.21 -0.95 -18.17
CA PRO A 143 21.17 0.06 -18.58
C PRO A 143 22.15 -0.50 -19.60
N GLU A 144 22.65 0.34 -20.52
CA GLU A 144 23.58 -0.07 -21.58
C GLU A 144 24.84 -0.73 -21.00
N GLY A 145 25.15 -1.93 -21.46
CA GLY A 145 26.28 -2.73 -20.99
C GLY A 145 25.99 -3.58 -19.73
N ALA A 146 24.83 -3.44 -19.09
CA ALA A 146 24.47 -4.26 -17.95
C ALA A 146 23.96 -5.65 -18.38
N ALA A 147 24.41 -6.71 -17.70
CA ALA A 147 23.90 -8.06 -17.91
C ALA A 147 22.47 -8.18 -17.36
N LYS A 148 21.63 -9.03 -18.00
CA LYS A 148 20.29 -9.32 -17.50
C LYS A 148 20.39 -9.88 -16.07
N PRO A 149 19.62 -9.39 -15.10
CA PRO A 149 19.65 -9.88 -13.72
C PRO A 149 19.09 -11.30 -13.62
N GLU A 150 19.48 -12.01 -12.58
CA GLU A 150 18.84 -13.27 -12.21
C GLU A 150 17.34 -13.06 -11.88
N GLU A 151 16.57 -14.15 -11.86
CA GLU A 151 15.14 -14.06 -11.56
C GLU A 151 14.92 -13.47 -10.17
N THR A 152 14.03 -12.48 -10.11
CA THR A 152 13.64 -11.85 -8.85
C THR A 152 12.63 -12.72 -8.11
N VAL A 153 12.90 -12.96 -6.83
CA VAL A 153 11.94 -13.61 -5.92
C VAL A 153 10.79 -12.65 -5.64
N THR A 154 9.55 -13.15 -5.65
CA THR A 154 8.39 -12.37 -5.21
C THR A 154 8.47 -12.17 -3.70
N PRO A 155 8.56 -10.92 -3.21
CA PRO A 155 8.64 -10.66 -1.78
C PRO A 155 7.41 -11.12 -1.03
N SER A 156 7.60 -11.43 0.24
CA SER A 156 6.55 -11.80 1.19
C SER A 156 6.47 -10.77 2.33
N PRO A 157 5.43 -10.78 3.16
CA PRO A 157 5.38 -9.96 4.37
C PRO A 157 6.59 -10.13 5.29
N ALA A 158 7.19 -11.33 5.33
CA ALA A 158 8.41 -11.60 6.11
C ALA A 158 9.61 -10.73 5.70
N ASP A 159 9.66 -10.24 4.47
CA ASP A 159 10.77 -9.43 3.94
C ASP A 159 10.64 -7.94 4.29
N VAL A 160 9.44 -7.50 4.69
CA VAL A 160 9.10 -6.08 4.89
C VAL A 160 8.55 -5.76 6.28
N CYS A 161 8.10 -6.74 7.06
CA CYS A 161 7.56 -6.53 8.40
C CYS A 161 8.67 -6.21 9.42
N CYS A 162 8.29 -5.64 10.55
CA CYS A 162 9.15 -5.54 11.73
C CYS A 162 9.62 -6.93 12.17
N LYS A 163 10.79 -7.01 12.77
CA LYS A 163 11.36 -8.30 13.25
C LYS A 163 11.02 -8.57 14.71
N GLU A 164 10.72 -7.53 15.44
CA GLU A 164 10.37 -7.54 16.86
C GLU A 164 9.13 -6.69 17.10
N THR A 165 8.48 -6.90 18.23
CA THR A 165 7.37 -6.04 18.65
C THR A 165 7.90 -4.66 19.00
N ILE A 166 7.30 -3.62 18.41
CA ILE A 166 7.63 -2.22 18.66
C ILE A 166 6.41 -1.56 19.29
N ILE A 167 6.60 -0.87 20.43
CA ILE A 167 5.54 -0.16 21.12
C ILE A 167 5.74 1.34 20.95
N TYR A 168 4.75 1.99 20.36
CA TYR A 168 4.66 3.44 20.28
C TYR A 168 3.70 3.92 21.36
N PRO A 169 4.19 4.62 22.40
CA PRO A 169 3.38 5.03 23.53
C PRO A 169 2.30 6.03 23.08
N ALA A 170 1.15 5.98 23.76
CA ALA A 170 0.08 6.95 23.54
C ALA A 170 0.60 8.38 23.76
N GLN A 171 0.19 9.28 22.88
CA GLN A 171 0.41 10.72 23.00
C GLN A 171 -0.93 11.42 23.20
N PRO A 172 -0.95 12.66 23.75
CA PRO A 172 -2.19 13.43 23.80
C PRO A 172 -2.83 13.51 22.42
N ALA A 173 -4.12 13.16 22.33
CA ALA A 173 -4.83 13.19 21.07
C ALA A 173 -4.83 14.59 20.48
N GLN A 174 -4.57 14.67 19.18
CA GLN A 174 -4.66 15.91 18.41
C GLN A 174 -6.09 16.04 17.84
N GLU A 175 -6.59 17.25 17.71
CA GLU A 175 -7.80 17.48 16.92
C GLU A 175 -7.48 17.21 15.44
N VAL A 176 -7.92 16.05 14.95
CA VAL A 176 -7.79 15.66 13.54
C VAL A 176 -9.15 15.92 12.88
N GLU A 177 -9.14 16.75 11.85
CA GLU A 177 -10.32 16.94 11.01
C GLU A 177 -10.23 16.04 9.78
N ASN A 178 -11.34 15.39 9.49
CA ASN A 178 -11.51 14.69 8.23
C ASN A 178 -11.67 15.70 7.08
N ILE A 179 -11.38 15.29 5.85
CA ILE A 179 -11.49 16.17 4.65
C ILE A 179 -12.89 16.82 4.53
N ASN A 180 -13.92 16.14 5.01
CA ASN A 180 -15.29 16.66 5.01
C ASN A 180 -15.60 17.63 6.15
N GLY A 181 -14.59 18.04 6.95
CA GLY A 181 -14.76 18.92 8.11
C GLY A 181 -15.35 18.27 9.35
N SER A 182 -15.60 16.96 9.35
CA SER A 182 -16.01 16.26 10.57
C SER A 182 -14.80 15.97 11.46
N LYS A 183 -15.00 15.97 12.79
CA LYS A 183 -13.95 15.55 13.71
C LYS A 183 -13.70 14.04 13.57
N ALA A 184 -12.44 13.65 13.50
CA ALA A 184 -12.06 12.25 13.49
C ALA A 184 -12.32 11.60 14.86
N ALA A 185 -12.60 10.30 14.86
CA ALA A 185 -12.74 9.53 16.11
C ALA A 185 -11.39 9.47 16.85
N LEU A 186 -11.43 9.60 18.17
CA LEU A 186 -10.27 9.53 19.05
C LEU A 186 -10.18 8.15 19.72
N ALA A 187 -8.96 7.77 20.07
CA ALA A 187 -8.61 6.48 20.67
C ALA A 187 -7.79 6.66 21.97
N GLU A 188 -8.07 7.72 22.73
CA GLU A 188 -7.33 8.03 23.97
C GLU A 188 -7.35 6.85 24.96
N GLY A 189 -6.17 6.48 25.42
CA GLY A 189 -5.99 5.38 26.37
C GLY A 189 -6.25 3.98 25.82
N LYS A 190 -6.46 3.87 24.49
CA LYS A 190 -6.69 2.59 23.81
C LYS A 190 -5.39 1.99 23.28
N LYS A 191 -5.30 0.66 23.34
CA LYS A 191 -4.18 -0.11 22.79
C LYS A 191 -4.58 -0.79 21.49
N VAL A 192 -3.90 -0.48 20.41
CA VAL A 192 -4.17 -1.06 19.09
C VAL A 192 -2.99 -1.94 18.66
N VAL A 193 -3.23 -3.24 18.50
CA VAL A 193 -2.27 -4.15 17.87
C VAL A 193 -2.31 -3.90 16.38
N VAL A 194 -1.15 -3.59 15.79
CA VAL A 194 -0.95 -3.46 14.35
C VAL A 194 -0.16 -4.65 13.86
N VAL A 195 -0.83 -5.55 13.14
CA VAL A 195 -0.20 -6.71 12.48
C VAL A 195 0.50 -6.23 11.23
N ASP A 196 1.82 -6.27 11.26
CA ASP A 196 2.68 -5.69 10.23
C ASP A 196 2.95 -6.66 9.09
N LEU A 197 2.24 -6.46 7.98
CA LEU A 197 2.48 -7.13 6.70
C LEU A 197 3.31 -6.27 5.73
N GLY A 198 3.77 -5.12 6.18
CA GLY A 198 4.35 -4.01 5.42
C GLY A 198 3.53 -2.73 5.65
N VAL A 199 3.28 -2.42 6.93
CA VAL A 199 2.41 -1.31 7.34
C VAL A 199 2.98 0.03 6.90
N LYS A 200 2.12 0.88 6.37
CA LYS A 200 2.46 2.27 6.11
C LYS A 200 2.63 3.05 7.41
N HIS A 201 3.70 3.82 7.49
CA HIS A 201 3.97 4.65 8.67
C HIS A 201 2.89 5.72 8.91
N SER A 202 2.21 6.19 7.85
CA SER A 202 1.04 7.09 7.98
C SER A 202 -0.08 6.49 8.83
N ILE A 203 -0.30 5.18 8.77
CA ILE A 203 -1.29 4.48 9.60
C ILE A 203 -0.89 4.57 11.08
N ILE A 204 0.37 4.25 11.39
CA ILE A 204 0.90 4.31 12.76
C ILE A 204 0.80 5.75 13.28
N ARG A 205 1.28 6.73 12.49
CA ARG A 205 1.16 8.17 12.83
C ARG A 205 -0.29 8.57 13.07
N GLY A 206 -1.20 8.12 12.20
CA GLY A 206 -2.63 8.42 12.31
C GLY A 206 -3.29 7.86 13.56
N LEU A 207 -2.89 6.67 14.02
CA LEU A 207 -3.37 6.08 15.29
C LEU A 207 -2.80 6.81 16.51
N ILE A 208 -1.50 7.13 16.50
CA ILE A 208 -0.83 7.90 17.57
C ILE A 208 -1.45 9.29 17.69
N ALA A 209 -1.68 9.98 16.57
CA ALA A 209 -2.29 11.31 16.56
C ALA A 209 -3.71 11.32 17.16
N ARG A 210 -4.41 10.18 17.12
CA ARG A 210 -5.72 9.99 17.75
C ARG A 210 -5.64 9.57 19.23
N GLY A 211 -4.44 9.46 19.80
CA GLY A 211 -4.22 9.13 21.21
C GLY A 211 -4.06 7.63 21.52
N ALA A 212 -3.95 6.77 20.53
CA ALA A 212 -3.74 5.34 20.74
C ALA A 212 -2.29 5.01 21.14
N GLU A 213 -2.12 4.03 22.01
CA GLU A 213 -0.90 3.24 22.12
C GLU A 213 -0.89 2.22 20.97
N VAL A 214 0.16 2.20 20.16
CA VAL A 214 0.28 1.31 19.01
C VAL A 214 1.30 0.21 19.31
N ILE A 215 0.88 -1.06 19.23
CA ILE A 215 1.71 -2.24 19.41
C ILE A 215 1.89 -2.88 18.03
N ARG A 216 2.99 -2.55 17.35
CA ARG A 216 3.34 -3.12 16.04
C ARG A 216 3.99 -4.48 16.24
N VAL A 217 3.39 -5.53 15.68
CA VAL A 217 3.87 -6.92 15.78
C VAL A 217 4.19 -7.51 14.42
N PRO A 218 5.16 -8.44 14.31
CA PRO A 218 5.41 -9.17 13.07
C PRO A 218 4.16 -9.86 12.54
N TYR A 219 4.07 -10.05 11.21
CA TYR A 219 2.89 -10.59 10.54
C TYR A 219 2.44 -11.97 11.06
N ASP A 220 3.36 -12.78 11.55
CA ASP A 220 3.11 -14.15 12.03
C ASP A 220 3.12 -14.29 13.56
N TYR A 221 3.15 -13.17 14.30
CA TYR A 221 3.14 -13.16 15.75
C TYR A 221 1.75 -13.53 16.30
N ASP A 222 1.71 -14.41 17.34
CA ASP A 222 0.46 -14.71 18.06
C ASP A 222 0.28 -13.72 19.22
N TYR A 223 -0.56 -12.73 19.02
CA TYR A 223 -0.88 -11.66 19.98
C TYR A 223 -2.14 -11.94 20.80
N THR A 224 -2.72 -13.15 20.73
CA THR A 224 -4.01 -13.46 21.39
C THR A 224 -3.97 -13.36 22.89
N GLU A 225 -2.80 -13.55 23.52
CA GLU A 225 -2.59 -13.44 24.98
C GLU A 225 -2.21 -12.01 25.42
N MET A 226 -2.06 -11.07 24.49
CA MET A 226 -1.74 -9.68 24.81
C MET A 226 -2.98 -8.91 25.26
N GLU A 227 -2.75 -7.85 26.03
CA GLU A 227 -3.80 -6.90 26.41
C GLU A 227 -3.91 -5.81 25.33
N TYR A 228 -5.05 -5.74 24.63
CA TYR A 228 -5.35 -4.75 23.60
C TYR A 228 -6.85 -4.48 23.49
N ASP A 229 -7.22 -3.35 22.90
CA ASP A 229 -8.62 -2.95 22.65
C ASP A 229 -9.09 -3.30 21.24
N GLY A 230 -8.19 -3.25 20.23
CA GLY A 230 -8.52 -3.59 18.85
C GLY A 230 -7.32 -4.02 18.04
N VAL A 231 -7.58 -4.57 16.85
CA VAL A 231 -6.55 -5.09 15.93
C VAL A 231 -6.67 -4.41 14.57
N TYR A 232 -5.55 -3.88 14.09
CA TYR A 232 -5.40 -3.39 12.71
C TYR A 232 -4.49 -4.34 11.94
N VAL A 233 -4.99 -4.95 10.87
CA VAL A 233 -4.22 -5.83 9.98
C VAL A 233 -3.84 -5.06 8.74
N SER A 234 -2.56 -4.80 8.54
CA SER A 234 -2.08 -3.88 7.51
C SER A 234 -2.15 -4.47 6.10
N ASN A 235 -1.94 -3.60 5.11
CA ASN A 235 -1.62 -4.04 3.76
C ASN A 235 -0.17 -4.55 3.68
N GLY A 236 0.20 -5.21 2.56
CA GLY A 236 1.54 -5.72 2.35
C GLY A 236 1.72 -6.34 0.96
N PRO A 237 2.97 -6.69 0.59
CA PRO A 237 3.31 -7.30 -0.69
C PRO A 237 3.02 -8.81 -0.73
N GLY A 238 3.02 -9.37 -1.93
CA GLY A 238 3.02 -10.81 -2.15
C GLY A 238 1.65 -11.47 -2.10
N CYS A 239 1.61 -12.70 -1.61
CA CYS A 239 0.42 -13.56 -1.64
C CYS A 239 -0.04 -13.92 -0.23
N THR A 240 -1.36 -13.92 0.00
CA THR A 240 -1.97 -14.46 1.23
C THR A 240 -1.66 -15.94 1.49
N CYS A 241 -1.10 -16.64 0.50
CA CYS A 241 -0.64 -18.03 0.64
C CYS A 241 0.56 -18.17 1.59
N ASN A 242 1.30 -17.09 1.84
CA ASN A 242 2.47 -17.08 2.74
C ASN A 242 2.11 -16.62 4.17
N CYS A 243 0.81 -16.44 4.47
CA CYS A 243 0.33 -15.87 5.73
C CYS A 243 -0.62 -16.83 6.48
N GLU A 244 -0.39 -18.13 6.39
CA GLU A 244 -1.29 -19.13 7.03
C GLU A 244 -1.36 -18.94 8.54
N LYS A 245 -0.22 -18.68 9.18
CA LYS A 245 -0.13 -18.44 10.62
C LYS A 245 -0.94 -17.21 11.06
N THR A 246 -0.88 -16.12 10.27
CA THR A 246 -1.72 -14.93 10.48
C THR A 246 -3.21 -15.28 10.39
N VAL A 247 -3.61 -16.10 9.42
CA VAL A 247 -5.00 -16.55 9.27
C VAL A 247 -5.45 -17.39 10.46
N GLU A 248 -4.60 -18.26 11.01
CA GLU A 248 -4.90 -19.05 12.20
C GLU A 248 -5.12 -18.18 13.44
N VAL A 249 -4.25 -17.16 13.65
CA VAL A 249 -4.42 -16.17 14.71
C VAL A 249 -5.71 -15.39 14.53
N LEU A 250 -5.99 -14.91 13.30
CA LEU A 250 -7.22 -14.17 13.00
C LEU A 250 -8.48 -15.01 13.23
N LYS A 251 -8.47 -16.32 12.93
CA LYS A 251 -9.61 -17.19 13.26
C LYS A 251 -9.92 -17.20 14.75
N LYS A 252 -8.89 -17.21 15.63
CA LYS A 252 -9.10 -17.10 17.08
C LYS A 252 -9.66 -15.73 17.46
N VAL A 253 -9.08 -14.65 16.93
CA VAL A 253 -9.50 -13.27 17.21
C VAL A 253 -10.96 -13.03 16.80
N LEU A 254 -11.40 -13.52 15.64
CA LEU A 254 -12.76 -13.36 15.13
C LEU A 254 -13.81 -14.13 15.94
N THR A 255 -13.43 -15.04 16.83
CA THR A 255 -14.39 -15.64 17.80
C THR A 255 -14.82 -14.64 18.88
N GLY A 256 -13.97 -13.67 19.22
CA GLY A 256 -14.22 -12.60 20.17
C GLY A 256 -15.12 -11.46 19.63
N ASN A 257 -15.09 -10.31 20.33
CA ASN A 257 -15.86 -9.13 20.00
C ASN A 257 -15.01 -7.84 19.98
N LYS A 258 -13.68 -7.93 20.13
CA LYS A 258 -12.81 -6.75 20.01
C LYS A 258 -12.75 -6.29 18.56
N PRO A 259 -12.78 -4.99 18.29
CA PRO A 259 -12.74 -4.45 16.93
C PRO A 259 -11.57 -4.98 16.10
N VAL A 260 -11.84 -5.34 14.85
CA VAL A 260 -10.83 -5.76 13.88
C VAL A 260 -11.00 -4.97 12.60
N PHE A 261 -9.92 -4.37 12.14
CA PHE A 261 -9.86 -3.67 10.86
C PHE A 261 -8.77 -4.25 9.98
N GLY A 262 -9.07 -4.55 8.72
CA GLY A 262 -8.10 -5.05 7.76
C GLY A 262 -8.04 -4.22 6.49
N LEU A 263 -6.83 -3.95 6.02
CA LEU A 263 -6.59 -3.17 4.82
C LEU A 263 -5.87 -4.01 3.76
N GLY A 264 -6.37 -4.00 2.52
CA GLY A 264 -5.74 -4.66 1.40
C GLY A 264 -5.43 -6.14 1.66
N MET A 265 -4.15 -6.51 1.84
CA MET A 265 -3.81 -7.89 2.23
C MET A 265 -4.45 -8.28 3.57
N GLY A 266 -4.49 -7.39 4.56
CA GLY A 266 -5.18 -7.63 5.83
C GLY A 266 -6.68 -7.90 5.66
N TYR A 267 -7.34 -7.18 4.75
CA TYR A 267 -8.72 -7.49 4.35
C TYR A 267 -8.87 -8.91 3.78
N HIS A 268 -7.96 -9.30 2.88
CA HIS A 268 -7.97 -10.64 2.31
C HIS A 268 -7.75 -11.73 3.36
N LEU A 269 -6.88 -11.48 4.36
CA LEU A 269 -6.63 -12.43 5.44
C LEU A 269 -7.82 -12.56 6.40
N ILE A 270 -8.50 -11.45 6.72
CA ILE A 270 -9.76 -11.46 7.48
C ILE A 270 -10.83 -12.24 6.71
N ALA A 271 -11.00 -11.96 5.42
CA ALA A 271 -11.94 -12.67 4.57
C ALA A 271 -11.66 -14.19 4.52
N LYS A 272 -10.36 -14.57 4.39
CA LYS A 272 -9.94 -15.97 4.44
C LYS A 272 -10.23 -16.62 5.80
N ALA A 273 -9.98 -15.91 6.90
CA ALA A 273 -10.28 -16.38 8.25
C ALA A 273 -11.79 -16.55 8.49
N ALA A 274 -12.61 -15.70 7.85
CA ALA A 274 -14.07 -15.80 7.85
C ALA A 274 -14.61 -16.91 6.93
N GLY A 275 -13.77 -17.52 6.08
CA GLY A 275 -14.18 -18.60 5.17
C GLY A 275 -14.53 -18.17 3.75
N CYS A 276 -14.22 -16.91 3.37
CA CYS A 276 -14.44 -16.43 2.01
C CYS A 276 -13.39 -16.97 1.02
N GLU A 277 -13.79 -17.09 -0.25
CA GLU A 277 -12.87 -17.35 -1.37
C GLU A 277 -12.30 -16.05 -1.95
N LEU A 278 -11.01 -16.07 -2.30
CA LEU A 278 -10.36 -14.96 -3.01
C LEU A 278 -10.24 -15.30 -4.49
N VAL A 279 -10.57 -14.32 -5.34
CA VAL A 279 -10.43 -14.43 -6.80
C VAL A 279 -9.41 -13.43 -7.32
N ARG A 280 -8.71 -13.79 -8.40
CA ARG A 280 -7.85 -12.83 -9.12
C ARG A 280 -8.74 -11.93 -9.96
N LEU A 281 -8.50 -10.62 -9.89
CA LEU A 281 -9.16 -9.64 -10.76
C LEU A 281 -8.66 -9.80 -12.20
N ALA A 282 -9.57 -9.68 -13.16
CA ALA A 282 -9.21 -9.66 -14.59
C ALA A 282 -8.30 -8.46 -14.88
N HIS A 283 -8.61 -7.33 -14.28
CA HIS A 283 -7.81 -6.11 -14.34
C HIS A 283 -7.46 -5.66 -12.92
N PRO A 284 -6.17 -5.67 -12.52
CA PRO A 284 -5.75 -5.17 -11.22
C PRO A 284 -6.14 -3.70 -11.01
N HIS A 285 -6.62 -3.37 -9.82
CA HIS A 285 -6.94 -1.98 -9.48
C HIS A 285 -5.66 -1.29 -8.96
N ARG A 286 -5.08 -0.40 -9.77
CA ARG A 286 -3.82 0.28 -9.47
C ARG A 286 -3.92 1.77 -9.81
N SER A 287 -4.66 2.52 -8.98
CA SER A 287 -4.85 3.95 -9.18
C SER A 287 -5.41 4.63 -7.94
N SER A 288 -5.34 5.95 -7.90
CA SER A 288 -5.96 6.79 -6.86
C SER A 288 -7.39 7.24 -7.20
N ASN A 289 -7.99 6.73 -8.28
CA ASN A 289 -9.31 7.15 -8.76
C ASN A 289 -10.28 5.97 -8.96
N GLN A 290 -10.23 4.97 -8.10
CA GLN A 290 -11.15 3.84 -8.12
C GLN A 290 -12.48 4.20 -7.45
N PRO A 291 -13.61 4.14 -8.20
CA PRO A 291 -14.92 4.45 -7.63
C PRO A 291 -15.46 3.25 -6.84
N VAL A 292 -15.75 3.45 -5.57
CA VAL A 292 -16.36 2.44 -4.70
C VAL A 292 -17.68 2.95 -4.16
N ARG A 293 -18.72 2.11 -4.20
CA ARG A 293 -20.04 2.42 -3.63
C ARG A 293 -20.20 1.74 -2.28
N LYS A 294 -20.65 2.50 -1.28
CA LYS A 294 -21.08 1.93 -0.01
C LYS A 294 -22.42 1.24 -0.17
N GLU A 295 -22.48 -0.06 0.08
CA GLU A 295 -23.70 -0.85 -0.07
C GLU A 295 -24.82 -0.38 0.88
N GLY A 296 -26.07 -0.52 0.43
CA GLY A 296 -27.23 0.02 1.15
C GLY A 296 -27.40 1.53 1.08
N THR A 297 -26.53 2.24 0.33
CA THR A 297 -26.61 3.69 0.13
C THR A 297 -26.40 4.06 -1.35
N ASN A 298 -26.67 5.33 -1.70
CA ASN A 298 -26.31 5.90 -3.00
C ASN A 298 -24.96 6.64 -2.96
N ARG A 299 -24.17 6.46 -1.89
CA ARG A 299 -22.87 7.14 -1.75
C ARG A 299 -21.78 6.37 -2.47
N THR A 300 -21.07 7.09 -3.34
CA THR A 300 -19.88 6.64 -4.04
C THR A 300 -18.69 7.47 -3.55
N TYR A 301 -17.52 6.85 -3.44
CA TYR A 301 -16.28 7.47 -3.03
C TYR A 301 -15.22 7.17 -4.08
N ILE A 302 -14.29 8.09 -4.24
CA ILE A 302 -13.06 7.87 -5.01
C ILE A 302 -11.99 7.36 -4.04
N SER A 303 -11.40 6.22 -4.36
CA SER A 303 -10.46 5.54 -3.49
C SER A 303 -9.13 5.24 -4.17
N SER A 304 -8.07 5.10 -3.36
CA SER A 304 -6.75 4.65 -3.82
C SER A 304 -6.63 3.15 -3.62
N GLN A 305 -6.24 2.43 -4.68
CA GLN A 305 -6.10 0.97 -4.66
C GLN A 305 -4.78 0.55 -5.31
N ASN A 306 -4.18 -0.51 -4.74
CA ASN A 306 -3.08 -1.26 -5.34
C ASN A 306 -3.30 -2.74 -5.04
N VAL A 307 -4.25 -3.36 -5.76
CA VAL A 307 -4.69 -4.73 -5.50
C VAL A 307 -4.93 -5.50 -6.79
N TYR A 308 -4.74 -6.81 -6.75
CA TYR A 308 -4.95 -7.73 -7.88
C TYR A 308 -5.88 -8.90 -7.53
N ARG A 309 -6.44 -8.87 -6.31
CA ARG A 309 -7.42 -9.86 -5.83
C ARG A 309 -8.61 -9.15 -5.18
N ALA A 310 -9.74 -9.81 -5.19
CA ALA A 310 -10.93 -9.43 -4.45
C ALA A 310 -11.59 -10.66 -3.80
N VAL A 311 -12.51 -10.42 -2.88
CA VAL A 311 -13.35 -11.48 -2.33
C VAL A 311 -14.43 -11.84 -3.35
N LYS A 312 -14.66 -13.14 -3.54
CA LYS A 312 -15.76 -13.65 -4.35
C LYS A 312 -17.07 -13.42 -3.59
N ALA A 313 -17.89 -12.50 -4.05
CA ALA A 313 -19.11 -12.08 -3.35
C ALA A 313 -20.05 -13.25 -2.98
N SER A 314 -20.14 -14.28 -3.84
CA SER A 314 -20.97 -15.48 -3.59
C SER A 314 -20.42 -16.41 -2.49
N SER A 315 -19.19 -16.20 -2.02
CA SER A 315 -18.58 -16.97 -0.92
C SER A 315 -18.68 -16.30 0.43
N VAL A 316 -19.26 -15.10 0.50
CA VAL A 316 -19.39 -14.35 1.76
C VAL A 316 -20.38 -15.08 2.69
N PRO A 317 -19.96 -15.45 3.93
CA PRO A 317 -20.80 -16.13 4.88
C PRO A 317 -22.03 -15.31 5.29
N SER A 318 -23.07 -15.96 5.79
CA SER A 318 -24.35 -15.33 6.10
C SER A 318 -24.31 -14.27 7.22
N ASP A 319 -23.31 -14.33 8.10
CA ASP A 319 -23.05 -13.39 9.19
C ASP A 319 -22.20 -12.19 8.77
N TRP A 320 -21.67 -12.22 7.54
CA TRP A 320 -20.96 -11.13 6.90
C TRP A 320 -21.77 -10.53 5.75
N GLU A 321 -21.42 -9.34 5.32
CA GLU A 321 -22.00 -8.68 4.16
C GLU A 321 -20.92 -7.90 3.38
N VAL A 322 -21.17 -7.72 2.09
CA VAL A 322 -20.38 -6.80 1.27
C VAL A 322 -20.68 -5.38 1.75
N TYR A 323 -19.64 -4.64 2.07
CA TYR A 323 -19.74 -3.29 2.61
C TYR A 323 -19.48 -2.22 1.54
N PHE A 324 -18.51 -2.52 0.64
CA PHE A 324 -18.21 -1.68 -0.53
C PHE A 324 -18.09 -2.53 -1.77
N THR A 325 -18.56 -1.98 -2.89
CA THR A 325 -18.45 -2.58 -4.23
C THR A 325 -17.75 -1.62 -5.18
N ASN A 326 -16.76 -2.11 -5.93
CA ASN A 326 -16.13 -1.36 -7.01
C ASN A 326 -17.11 -1.17 -8.17
N LEU A 327 -17.23 0.05 -8.68
CA LEU A 327 -18.18 0.36 -9.76
C LEU A 327 -17.64 0.05 -11.16
N ASN A 328 -16.34 -0.22 -11.31
CA ASN A 328 -15.73 -0.56 -12.59
C ASN A 328 -16.02 -2.02 -12.99
N ASP A 329 -16.00 -2.95 -12.02
CA ASP A 329 -16.09 -4.38 -12.29
C ASP A 329 -16.99 -5.18 -11.33
N GLY A 330 -17.58 -4.50 -10.34
CA GLY A 330 -18.45 -5.14 -9.35
C GLY A 330 -17.71 -5.93 -8.26
N ALA A 331 -16.38 -5.80 -8.15
CA ALA A 331 -15.61 -6.48 -7.13
C ALA A 331 -16.05 -6.08 -5.71
N ALA A 332 -16.06 -7.04 -4.79
CA ALA A 332 -16.28 -6.78 -3.37
C ALA A 332 -15.02 -6.13 -2.77
N ASP A 333 -15.03 -4.81 -2.65
CA ASP A 333 -13.92 -4.01 -2.14
C ASP A 333 -14.03 -3.69 -0.65
N GLY A 334 -15.02 -4.21 0.03
CA GLY A 334 -15.13 -4.15 1.48
C GLY A 334 -16.08 -5.20 2.02
N LEU A 335 -15.75 -5.72 3.19
CA LEU A 335 -16.62 -6.59 3.98
C LEU A 335 -16.82 -6.00 5.37
N ARG A 336 -17.97 -6.27 5.98
CA ARG A 336 -18.19 -6.08 7.41
C ARG A 336 -18.99 -7.23 7.99
N HIS A 337 -18.77 -7.50 9.26
CA HIS A 337 -19.60 -8.46 10.00
C HIS A 337 -20.89 -7.76 10.44
N LYS A 338 -22.04 -8.45 10.36
CA LYS A 338 -23.36 -7.85 10.61
C LYS A 338 -23.59 -7.41 12.06
N THR A 339 -22.96 -8.08 13.01
CA THR A 339 -23.21 -7.86 14.46
C THR A 339 -21.93 -7.57 15.26
N LYS A 340 -20.74 -7.98 14.77
CA LYS A 340 -19.47 -7.74 15.44
C LYS A 340 -18.73 -6.57 14.78
N PRO A 341 -17.81 -5.88 15.48
CA PRO A 341 -17.09 -4.73 14.96
C PRO A 341 -15.91 -5.14 14.07
N PHE A 342 -16.16 -5.93 13.03
CA PHE A 342 -15.16 -6.39 12.09
C PHE A 342 -15.37 -5.76 10.72
N ILE A 343 -14.34 -5.09 10.20
CA ILE A 343 -14.36 -4.39 8.92
C ILE A 343 -13.09 -4.74 8.15
N GLY A 344 -13.21 -4.97 6.87
CA GLY A 344 -12.09 -5.10 5.96
C GLY A 344 -12.32 -4.31 4.68
N LEU A 345 -11.28 -3.63 4.18
CA LEU A 345 -11.32 -2.81 2.97
C LEU A 345 -10.19 -3.19 2.02
N ASN A 346 -10.51 -3.25 0.73
CA ASN A 346 -9.54 -3.47 -0.35
C ASN A 346 -8.90 -2.18 -0.87
N PHE A 347 -9.18 -1.05 -0.24
CA PHE A 347 -8.72 0.28 -0.60
C PHE A 347 -8.30 1.07 0.64
N ALA A 348 -7.41 2.03 0.46
CA ALA A 348 -6.94 2.89 1.53
C ALA A 348 -8.04 3.88 1.97
N PRO A 349 -8.48 3.84 3.23
CA PRO A 349 -9.49 4.76 3.77
C PRO A 349 -8.89 6.08 4.22
N GLU A 350 -7.59 6.13 4.42
CA GLU A 350 -6.83 7.33 4.76
C GLU A 350 -6.52 8.18 3.51
N VAL A 351 -6.31 9.45 3.73
CA VAL A 351 -5.81 10.36 2.70
C VAL A 351 -4.36 9.99 2.39
N CYS A 352 -4.21 9.03 1.49
CA CYS A 352 -2.94 8.82 0.84
C CYS A 352 -2.89 9.74 -0.37
N VAL A 353 -1.81 10.47 -0.49
CA VAL A 353 -1.37 11.28 -1.61
C VAL A 353 -2.28 11.20 -2.85
N GLY A 354 -3.08 12.21 -3.03
CA GLY A 354 -4.04 12.31 -4.14
C GLY A 354 -5.44 12.68 -3.68
N LEU A 355 -6.32 12.88 -4.65
CA LEU A 355 -7.73 13.23 -4.43
C LEU A 355 -8.52 11.99 -3.95
N THR A 356 -8.35 11.56 -2.73
CA THR A 356 -9.19 10.52 -2.14
C THR A 356 -10.18 11.15 -1.18
N GLU A 357 -11.47 10.88 -1.41
CA GLU A 357 -12.50 11.26 -0.47
C GLU A 357 -12.34 10.45 0.82
N ASN A 358 -12.43 11.12 1.96
CA ASN A 358 -12.32 10.47 3.25
C ASN A 358 -13.48 9.50 3.46
N VAL A 359 -13.16 8.22 3.56
CA VAL A 359 -14.12 7.16 3.85
C VAL A 359 -14.07 6.87 5.34
N THR A 360 -15.21 6.97 6.02
CA THR A 360 -15.37 6.86 7.47
C THR A 360 -15.20 5.47 8.13
N PRO A 361 -14.86 4.34 7.43
CA PRO A 361 -14.70 3.04 8.09
C PRO A 361 -13.56 2.96 9.11
N LEU A 362 -12.48 3.74 8.94
CA LEU A 362 -11.42 3.82 9.95
C LEU A 362 -11.94 4.48 11.24
N ASP A 363 -12.69 5.56 11.12
CA ASP A 363 -13.33 6.21 12.28
C ASP A 363 -14.40 5.30 12.91
N GLU A 364 -15.11 4.50 12.11
CA GLU A 364 -16.03 3.48 12.61
C GLU A 364 -15.30 2.42 13.45
N PHE A 365 -14.13 1.94 12.98
CA PHE A 365 -13.30 1.04 13.75
C PHE A 365 -12.81 1.68 15.06
N ILE A 366 -12.24 2.89 14.98
CA ILE A 366 -11.70 3.60 16.14
C ILE A 366 -12.79 3.89 17.17
N SER A 367 -14.00 4.25 16.75
CA SER A 367 -15.12 4.51 17.66
C SER A 367 -15.64 3.28 18.40
N LYS A 368 -15.19 2.08 18.02
CA LYS A 368 -15.53 0.80 18.65
C LYS A 368 -14.44 0.28 19.60
N LEU A 369 -13.24 0.91 19.62
CA LEU A 369 -12.20 0.63 20.58
C LEU A 369 -12.66 1.02 22.00
#